data_4a48b5e3e21bd0148aa4b0785c6b7349
#
_entry.id   4a48b5e3e21bd0148aa4b0785c6b7349
#
_cell.length_a   1.000
_cell.length_b   1.000
_cell.length_c   1.000
_cell.angle_alpha   90.00
_cell.angle_beta   90.00
_cell.angle_gamma   90.00
#
_symmetry.space_group_name_H-M   'P 1'
#
loop_
_entity.id
_entity.type
_entity.pdbx_description
1 polymer ?
#
loop_
_entity_poly.entity_id
_entity_poly.type
_entity_poly.pdbx_seq_one_letter_code
_entity_poly.pdbx_strand_id
1 'polypeptide(L)'
;NTEYSRLELLRHSVTRGDSILWRLRKEDREDVATYDMYEKHRIGQNHGVVVVRFAYGRYTSNKIKAAKSLIGKTVLVMANSQKLRFIHAVLEDGTDLGELKCERRYQETEFSYETMKEIKACEGKSFIAFTDDIPRAFRRHIEKEALKSAKAARTLMRLQKEQSTQHSD
;
A
#
# COMPACT_ATOMS: atom_id res chain seq x y z
N ASN A 1 -30.91 -10.94 -2.77
CA ASN A 1 -29.48 -10.74 -2.51
C ASN A 1 -29.00 -9.56 -3.35
N THR A 2 -29.10 -8.37 -2.80
CA THR A 2 -28.48 -7.16 -3.37
C THR A 2 -27.02 -7.17 -2.90
N GLU A 3 -26.11 -7.58 -3.76
CA GLU A 3 -24.68 -7.40 -3.53
C GLU A 3 -24.36 -5.91 -3.66
N TYR A 4 -24.36 -5.22 -2.55
CA TYR A 4 -23.78 -3.88 -2.49
C TYR A 4 -22.29 -3.99 -2.76
N SER A 5 -21.77 -3.14 -3.64
CA SER A 5 -20.34 -3.03 -3.81
C SER A 5 -19.71 -2.62 -2.46
N ARG A 6 -18.45 -3.01 -2.21
CA ARG A 6 -17.72 -2.63 -0.97
C ARG A 6 -17.73 -1.12 -0.75
N LEU A 7 -17.73 -0.35 -1.83
CA LEU A 7 -17.81 1.12 -1.80
C LEU A 7 -19.19 1.62 -1.35
N GLU A 8 -20.26 0.96 -1.76
CA GLU A 8 -21.63 1.29 -1.34
C GLU A 8 -21.86 0.94 0.12
N LEU A 9 -21.31 -0.18 0.61
CA LEU A 9 -21.35 -0.53 2.03
C LEU A 9 -20.59 0.49 2.87
N LEU A 10 -19.45 0.98 2.41
CA LEU A 10 -18.69 2.05 3.07
C LEU A 10 -19.48 3.37 3.06
N ARG A 11 -20.04 3.78 1.91
CA ARG A 11 -20.88 4.98 1.80
C ARG A 11 -22.10 4.88 2.71
N HIS A 12 -22.76 3.73 2.75
CA HIS A 12 -23.92 3.49 3.61
C HIS A 12 -23.55 3.53 5.10
N SER A 13 -22.40 2.98 5.47
CA SER A 13 -21.85 3.03 6.82
C SER A 13 -21.46 4.47 7.23
N VAL A 14 -20.93 5.27 6.30
CA VAL A 14 -20.62 6.69 6.51
C VAL A 14 -21.88 7.53 6.74
N THR A 15 -22.93 7.31 5.94
CA THR A 15 -24.19 8.06 6.06
C THR A 15 -24.97 7.74 7.35
N ARG A 16 -24.82 6.55 7.92
CA ARG A 16 -25.46 6.15 9.20
C ARG A 16 -24.73 6.61 10.45
N GLY A 17 -23.55 7.23 10.34
CA GLY A 17 -22.80 7.66 11.52
C GLY A 17 -22.10 6.55 12.30
N ASP A 18 -22.24 5.28 11.86
CA ASP A 18 -21.62 4.09 12.49
C ASP A 18 -20.21 3.82 11.96
N SER A 19 -19.71 4.67 11.09
CA SER A 19 -18.50 4.45 10.33
C SER A 19 -17.25 4.91 11.08
N ILE A 20 -16.24 4.09 11.01
CA ILE A 20 -14.83 4.39 11.38
C ILE A 20 -14.37 5.73 10.77
N LEU A 21 -14.87 6.09 9.57
CA LEU A 21 -14.50 7.31 8.86
C LEU A 21 -14.92 8.60 9.57
N TRP A 22 -15.93 8.57 10.44
CA TRP A 22 -16.32 9.72 11.26
C TRP A 22 -15.26 10.12 12.29
N ARG A 23 -14.37 9.21 12.63
CA ARG A 23 -13.27 9.43 13.56
C ARG A 23 -11.99 9.91 12.89
N LEU A 24 -11.97 9.93 11.55
CA LEU A 24 -10.86 10.50 10.79
C LEU A 24 -10.91 12.03 10.83
N ARG A 25 -9.75 12.67 10.94
CA ARG A 25 -9.62 14.12 10.81
C ARG A 25 -10.09 14.56 9.42
N LYS A 26 -10.48 15.83 9.28
CA LYS A 26 -11.01 16.37 8.01
C LYS A 26 -10.00 16.20 6.86
N GLU A 27 -8.72 16.42 7.14
CA GLU A 27 -7.61 16.26 6.20
C GLU A 27 -7.48 14.79 5.72
N ASP A 28 -7.62 13.85 6.65
CA ASP A 28 -7.56 12.41 6.35
C ASP A 28 -8.79 11.95 5.54
N ARG A 29 -9.92 12.67 5.56
CA ARG A 29 -11.14 12.35 4.79
C ARG A 29 -11.00 12.67 3.30
N GLU A 30 -10.23 13.67 2.95
CA GLU A 30 -9.93 13.99 1.55
C GLU A 30 -9.04 12.89 0.94
N ASP A 31 -8.07 12.39 1.70
CA ASP A 31 -7.24 11.25 1.30
C ASP A 31 -8.04 9.94 1.16
N VAL A 32 -9.04 9.71 2.01
CA VAL A 32 -9.93 8.53 1.93
C VAL A 32 -10.68 8.47 0.61
N ALA A 33 -11.02 9.60 0.00
CA ALA A 33 -11.68 9.63 -1.30
C ALA A 33 -10.83 9.01 -2.43
N THR A 34 -9.52 8.90 -2.23
CA THR A 34 -8.58 8.32 -3.20
C THR A 34 -8.31 6.83 -2.96
N TYR A 35 -8.77 6.26 -1.83
CA TYR A 35 -8.57 4.84 -1.55
C TYR A 35 -9.49 3.96 -2.39
N ASP A 36 -8.92 2.96 -3.04
CA ASP A 36 -9.61 1.95 -3.84
C ASP A 36 -9.40 0.52 -3.33
N MET A 37 -8.56 0.35 -2.29
CA MET A 37 -8.31 -0.92 -1.62
C MET A 37 -8.70 -0.85 -0.14
N TYR A 38 -9.51 -1.84 0.30
CA TYR A 38 -10.00 -1.94 1.68
C TYR A 38 -9.95 -3.40 2.09
N GLU A 39 -9.05 -3.76 2.98
CA GLU A 39 -8.83 -5.15 3.38
C GLU A 39 -8.59 -5.27 4.88
N LYS A 40 -9.10 -6.35 5.47
CA LYS A 40 -8.80 -6.71 6.87
C LYS A 40 -7.55 -7.57 6.93
N HIS A 41 -6.64 -7.20 7.81
CA HIS A 41 -5.40 -7.93 8.07
C HIS A 41 -5.17 -8.11 9.56
N ARG A 42 -4.38 -9.12 9.94
CA ARG A 42 -3.86 -9.25 11.30
C ARG A 42 -2.52 -8.56 11.44
N ILE A 43 -2.38 -7.83 12.52
CA ILE A 43 -1.11 -7.22 12.90
C ILE A 43 -0.16 -8.31 13.38
N GLY A 44 1.04 -8.32 12.82
CA GLY A 44 2.10 -9.26 13.16
C GLY A 44 3.36 -8.56 13.61
N GLN A 45 4.45 -9.31 13.61
CA GLN A 45 5.79 -8.77 13.87
C GLN A 45 6.81 -9.29 12.85
N ASN A 46 7.86 -8.52 12.68
CA ASN A 46 9.03 -8.88 11.89
C ASN A 46 10.30 -8.40 12.60
N HIS A 47 11.17 -9.33 13.02
CA HIS A 47 12.37 -9.03 13.81
C HIS A 47 12.10 -8.11 15.03
N GLY A 48 11.01 -8.39 15.76
CA GLY A 48 10.64 -7.63 16.96
C GLY A 48 9.90 -6.30 16.68
N VAL A 49 9.75 -5.90 15.43
CA VAL A 49 8.99 -4.71 15.03
C VAL A 49 7.55 -5.08 14.67
N VAL A 50 6.59 -4.37 15.21
CA VAL A 50 5.17 -4.54 14.89
C VAL A 50 4.90 -4.04 13.48
N VAL A 51 4.31 -4.88 12.63
CA VAL A 51 4.05 -4.60 11.22
C VAL A 51 2.66 -5.06 10.78
N VAL A 52 2.11 -4.38 9.81
CA VAL A 52 0.97 -4.83 9.00
C VAL A 52 1.50 -5.33 7.66
N ARG A 53 1.16 -6.57 7.29
CA ARG A 53 1.50 -7.12 5.98
C ARG A 53 0.33 -6.88 5.03
N PHE A 54 0.61 -6.18 3.94
CA PHE A 54 -0.40 -5.83 2.93
C PHE A 54 0.25 -5.69 1.56
N ALA A 55 -0.42 -6.13 0.50
CA ALA A 55 0.02 -5.96 -0.89
C ALA A 55 1.51 -6.36 -1.10
N TYR A 56 1.93 -7.50 -0.54
CA TYR A 56 3.29 -8.03 -0.54
C TYR A 56 4.33 -7.20 0.23
N GLY A 57 3.95 -6.08 0.85
CA GLY A 57 4.82 -5.20 1.65
C GLY A 57 4.62 -5.39 3.16
N ARG A 58 5.53 -4.80 3.93
CA ARG A 58 5.47 -4.67 5.38
C ARG A 58 5.40 -3.20 5.74
N TYR A 59 4.39 -2.84 6.51
CA TYR A 59 4.09 -1.45 6.85
C TYR A 59 4.16 -1.25 8.36
N THR A 60 4.75 -0.14 8.78
CA THR A 60 4.85 0.25 10.18
C THR A 60 4.90 1.77 10.32
N SER A 61 4.84 2.25 11.54
CA SER A 61 5.05 3.65 11.89
C SER A 61 5.77 3.78 13.22
N ASN A 62 6.25 4.96 13.53
CA ASN A 62 6.84 5.25 14.83
C ASN A 62 5.84 5.01 15.99
N LYS A 63 4.55 5.17 15.73
CA LYS A 63 3.47 4.97 16.69
C LYS A 63 3.28 3.49 17.05
N ILE A 64 3.39 2.58 16.08
CA ILE A 64 3.05 1.16 16.30
C ILE A 64 4.24 0.22 16.40
N LYS A 65 5.42 0.60 15.88
CA LYS A 65 6.59 -0.30 15.77
C LYS A 65 6.99 -1.01 17.05
N ALA A 66 6.76 -0.38 18.22
CA ALA A 66 7.06 -0.93 19.53
C ALA A 66 5.81 -1.41 20.31
N ALA A 67 4.62 -1.24 19.75
CA ALA A 67 3.34 -1.53 20.40
C ALA A 67 2.98 -3.01 20.31
N LYS A 68 3.69 -3.87 21.04
CA LYS A 68 3.50 -5.34 21.01
C LYS A 68 2.08 -5.78 21.39
N SER A 69 1.34 -4.96 22.15
CA SER A 69 -0.07 -5.20 22.50
C SER A 69 -1.02 -5.23 21.28
N LEU A 70 -0.58 -4.70 20.14
CA LEU A 70 -1.34 -4.71 18.89
C LEU A 70 -1.21 -6.03 18.12
N ILE A 71 -0.20 -6.85 18.42
CA ILE A 71 0.04 -8.13 17.72
C ILE A 71 -1.17 -9.03 17.87
N GLY A 72 -1.63 -9.60 16.75
CA GLY A 72 -2.81 -10.48 16.69
C GLY A 72 -4.14 -9.74 16.54
N LYS A 73 -4.19 -8.41 16.75
CA LYS A 73 -5.41 -7.63 16.52
C LYS A 73 -5.69 -7.50 15.01
N THR A 74 -6.97 -7.41 14.68
CA THR A 74 -7.42 -7.18 13.30
C THR A 74 -7.45 -5.69 13.01
N VAL A 75 -6.99 -5.31 11.83
CA VAL A 75 -6.92 -3.95 11.34
C VAL A 75 -7.58 -3.86 9.97
N LEU A 76 -8.34 -2.81 9.73
CA LEU A 76 -8.79 -2.41 8.38
C LEU A 76 -7.69 -1.56 7.75
N VAL A 77 -7.17 -2.03 6.64
CA VAL A 77 -6.20 -1.30 5.79
C VAL A 77 -6.95 -0.61 4.67
N MET A 78 -6.65 0.66 4.47
CA MET A 78 -7.12 1.49 3.36
C MET A 78 -5.92 1.97 2.57
N ALA A 79 -5.93 1.77 1.26
CA ALA A 79 -4.82 2.11 0.39
C ALA A 79 -5.27 2.54 -1.00
N ASN A 80 -4.40 3.28 -1.68
CA ASN A 80 -4.54 3.58 -3.11
C ASN A 80 -3.65 2.59 -3.88
N SER A 81 -4.24 1.80 -4.77
CA SER A 81 -3.53 0.78 -5.57
C SER A 81 -2.41 1.35 -6.45
N GLN A 82 -2.45 2.64 -6.76
CA GLN A 82 -1.44 3.33 -7.54
C GLN A 82 -0.34 3.97 -6.69
N LYS A 83 -0.54 4.09 -5.36
CA LYS A 83 0.36 4.78 -4.43
C LYS A 83 0.49 3.97 -3.15
N LEU A 84 1.39 3.00 -3.14
CA LEU A 84 1.54 2.03 -2.04
C LEU A 84 2.74 2.28 -1.11
N ARG A 85 3.42 3.41 -1.20
CA ARG A 85 4.45 3.76 -0.20
C ARG A 85 3.86 3.90 1.20
N PHE A 86 2.61 4.34 1.28
CA PHE A 86 1.87 4.56 2.52
C PHE A 86 0.51 3.88 2.44
N ILE A 87 0.04 3.39 3.59
CA ILE A 87 -1.32 2.89 3.77
C ILE A 87 -1.91 3.52 5.03
N HIS A 88 -3.21 3.55 5.16
CA HIS A 88 -3.89 3.95 6.38
C HIS A 88 -4.47 2.73 7.09
N ALA A 89 -4.37 2.68 8.41
CA ALA A 89 -4.81 1.52 9.19
C ALA A 89 -5.67 1.94 10.39
N VAL A 90 -6.78 1.24 10.58
CA VAL A 90 -7.73 1.47 11.68
C VAL A 90 -8.09 0.13 12.33
N LEU A 91 -8.01 0.04 13.67
CA LEU A 91 -8.42 -1.15 14.42
C LEU A 91 -9.93 -1.36 14.35
N GLU A 92 -10.39 -2.59 14.58
CA GLU A 92 -11.82 -2.92 14.59
C GLU A 92 -12.63 -2.13 15.64
N ASP A 93 -12.01 -1.74 16.77
CA ASP A 93 -12.62 -0.88 17.78
C ASP A 93 -12.72 0.60 17.37
N GLY A 94 -12.24 0.95 16.17
CA GLY A 94 -12.23 2.29 15.62
C GLY A 94 -11.01 3.13 16.02
N THR A 95 -10.03 2.55 16.72
CA THR A 95 -8.77 3.25 17.01
C THR A 95 -8.01 3.48 15.72
N ASP A 96 -7.75 4.74 15.38
CA ASP A 96 -6.97 5.11 14.21
C ASP A 96 -5.46 4.94 14.50
N LEU A 97 -4.82 4.05 13.77
CA LEU A 97 -3.36 3.86 13.82
C LEU A 97 -2.62 4.85 12.92
N GLY A 98 -3.35 5.56 12.07
CA GLY A 98 -2.82 6.56 11.16
C GLY A 98 -2.12 5.96 9.94
N GLU A 99 -1.25 6.76 9.34
CA GLU A 99 -0.48 6.38 8.18
C GLU A 99 0.67 5.44 8.57
N LEU A 100 0.77 4.34 7.86
CA LEU A 100 1.86 3.38 7.95
C LEU A 100 2.73 3.46 6.70
N LYS A 101 4.04 3.45 6.88
CA LYS A 101 5.03 3.48 5.79
C LYS A 101 5.46 2.08 5.43
N CYS A 102 5.66 1.84 4.14
CA CYS A 102 6.28 0.61 3.66
C CYS A 102 7.72 0.49 4.21
N GLU A 103 8.28 -0.70 4.17
CA GLU A 103 9.66 -0.94 4.58
C GLU A 103 10.67 -0.04 3.83
N ARG A 104 11.81 0.29 4.47
CA ARG A 104 12.76 1.32 4.06
C ARG A 104 13.07 1.34 2.56
N ARG A 105 13.31 0.17 1.95
CA ARG A 105 13.71 0.06 0.55
C ARG A 105 12.59 0.38 -0.47
N TYR A 106 11.40 0.72 -0.01
CA TYR A 106 10.21 1.07 -0.80
C TYR A 106 9.67 2.47 -0.47
N GLN A 107 10.43 3.30 0.24
CA GLN A 107 9.93 4.61 0.70
C GLN A 107 10.25 5.77 -0.23
N GLU A 108 11.28 5.66 -1.09
CA GLU A 108 11.75 6.78 -1.91
C GLU A 108 10.93 6.96 -3.19
N THR A 109 10.75 5.89 -3.96
CA THR A 109 10.03 5.93 -5.23
C THR A 109 8.64 5.33 -5.08
N GLU A 110 7.61 6.06 -5.56
CA GLU A 110 6.22 5.58 -5.56
C GLU A 110 6.05 4.37 -6.48
N PHE A 111 5.16 3.46 -6.10
CA PHE A 111 4.88 2.24 -6.84
C PHE A 111 3.41 1.81 -6.68
N SER A 112 2.90 1.13 -7.72
CA SER A 112 1.57 0.55 -7.72
C SER A 112 1.56 -0.89 -7.19
N TYR A 113 0.35 -1.41 -6.93
CA TYR A 113 0.14 -2.82 -6.59
C TYR A 113 0.72 -3.77 -7.66
N GLU A 114 0.49 -3.47 -8.95
CA GLU A 114 1.01 -4.29 -10.04
C GLU A 114 2.54 -4.26 -10.09
N THR A 115 3.15 -3.09 -9.89
CA THR A 115 4.60 -2.95 -9.80
C THR A 115 5.17 -3.76 -8.63
N MET A 116 4.53 -3.72 -7.46
CA MET A 116 4.96 -4.52 -6.30
C MET A 116 4.89 -6.02 -6.57
N LYS A 117 3.82 -6.48 -7.20
CA LYS A 117 3.64 -7.87 -7.61
C LYS A 117 4.74 -8.35 -8.57
N GLU A 118 5.10 -7.52 -9.55
CA GLU A 118 6.18 -7.84 -10.50
C GLU A 118 7.56 -7.82 -9.83
N ILE A 119 7.82 -6.87 -8.91
CA ILE A 119 9.05 -6.84 -8.11
C ILE A 119 9.18 -8.13 -7.30
N LYS A 120 8.10 -8.59 -6.67
CA LYS A 120 8.12 -9.85 -5.91
C LYS A 120 8.39 -11.07 -6.78
N ALA A 121 7.91 -11.09 -8.01
CA ALA A 121 8.25 -12.12 -8.98
C ALA A 121 9.73 -12.11 -9.41
N CYS A 122 10.44 -11.02 -9.11
CA CYS A 122 11.88 -10.86 -9.37
C CYS A 122 12.75 -11.09 -8.12
N GLU A 123 12.20 -11.55 -6.99
CA GLU A 123 12.98 -11.85 -5.79
C GLU A 123 14.11 -12.84 -6.12
N GLY A 124 15.31 -12.57 -5.56
CA GLY A 124 16.53 -13.33 -5.86
C GLY A 124 17.37 -12.78 -7.02
N LYS A 125 16.89 -11.83 -7.80
CA LYS A 125 17.70 -11.19 -8.84
C LYS A 125 18.68 -10.17 -8.23
N SER A 126 19.86 -10.07 -8.81
CA SER A 126 20.97 -9.26 -8.30
C SER A 126 20.66 -7.77 -8.18
N PHE A 127 19.83 -7.21 -9.08
CA PHE A 127 19.49 -5.79 -9.03
C PHE A 127 18.67 -5.38 -7.80
N ILE A 128 17.99 -6.34 -7.16
CA ILE A 128 17.24 -6.11 -5.91
C ILE A 128 18.16 -6.17 -4.69
N ALA A 129 19.21 -7.00 -4.73
CA ALA A 129 20.01 -7.33 -3.55
C ALA A 129 20.74 -6.12 -2.94
N PHE A 130 21.24 -5.21 -3.77
CA PHE A 130 22.17 -4.13 -3.37
C PHE A 130 21.60 -2.72 -3.51
N THR A 131 20.28 -2.56 -3.66
CA THR A 131 19.67 -1.24 -3.81
C THR A 131 18.94 -0.80 -2.54
N ASP A 132 18.97 0.49 -2.24
CA ASP A 132 18.15 1.12 -1.19
C ASP A 132 16.78 1.58 -1.69
N ASP A 133 16.55 1.56 -3.02
CA ASP A 133 15.30 1.94 -3.67
C ASP A 133 14.93 0.87 -4.71
N ILE A 134 14.16 -0.12 -4.26
CA ILE A 134 13.76 -1.28 -5.09
C ILE A 134 12.88 -0.86 -6.28
N PRO A 135 11.83 -0.03 -6.12
CA PRO A 135 11.01 0.37 -7.25
C PRO A 135 11.79 1.08 -8.36
N ARG A 136 12.75 1.94 -8.00
CA ARG A 136 13.63 2.60 -8.96
C ARG A 136 14.56 1.61 -9.67
N ALA A 137 15.16 0.68 -8.91
CA ALA A 137 16.03 -0.35 -9.47
C ALA A 137 15.27 -1.28 -10.43
N PHE A 138 14.04 -1.65 -10.07
CA PHE A 138 13.14 -2.43 -10.95
C PHE A 138 12.88 -1.69 -12.26
N ARG A 139 12.54 -0.41 -12.21
CA ARG A 139 12.32 0.40 -13.42
C ARG A 139 13.53 0.40 -14.34
N ARG A 140 14.72 0.67 -13.81
CA ARG A 140 15.99 0.62 -14.58
C ARG A 140 16.25 -0.75 -15.20
N HIS A 141 15.89 -1.82 -14.49
CA HIS A 141 15.99 -3.17 -15.02
C HIS A 141 15.03 -3.36 -16.21
N ILE A 142 13.77 -2.94 -16.07
CA ILE A 142 12.77 -3.03 -17.14
C ILE A 142 13.17 -2.17 -18.35
N GLU A 143 13.71 -0.98 -18.17
CA GLU A 143 14.24 -0.15 -19.26
C GLU A 143 15.30 -0.88 -20.10
N LYS A 144 16.22 -1.57 -19.44
CA LYS A 144 17.25 -2.38 -20.16
C LYS A 144 16.65 -3.60 -20.87
N GLU A 145 15.72 -4.27 -20.24
CA GLU A 145 15.06 -5.46 -20.81
C GLU A 145 14.06 -5.12 -21.90
N ALA A 146 13.48 -3.91 -21.92
CA ALA A 146 12.54 -3.45 -22.94
C ALA A 146 13.14 -3.44 -24.35
N LEU A 147 14.46 -3.27 -24.44
CA LEU A 147 15.20 -3.35 -25.73
C LEU A 147 15.28 -4.78 -26.27
N LYS A 148 15.03 -5.79 -25.45
CA LYS A 148 15.22 -7.21 -25.78
C LYS A 148 13.90 -8.00 -25.78
N SER A 149 12.83 -7.47 -25.16
CA SER A 149 11.61 -8.22 -24.90
C SER A 149 10.36 -7.35 -25.05
N ALA A 150 9.43 -7.79 -25.88
CA ALA A 150 8.12 -7.14 -26.04
C ALA A 150 7.31 -7.10 -24.73
N LYS A 151 7.48 -8.10 -23.84
CA LYS A 151 6.85 -8.12 -22.50
C LYS A 151 7.42 -6.97 -21.66
N ALA A 152 8.72 -6.82 -21.58
CA ALA A 152 9.36 -5.75 -20.84
C ALA A 152 9.01 -4.36 -21.41
N ALA A 153 8.90 -4.22 -22.74
CA ALA A 153 8.45 -2.99 -23.36
C ALA A 153 7.03 -2.59 -22.92
N ARG A 154 6.09 -3.53 -22.84
CA ARG A 154 4.73 -3.29 -22.31
C ARG A 154 4.75 -2.87 -20.84
N THR A 155 5.55 -3.54 -20.01
CA THR A 155 5.73 -3.15 -18.61
C THR A 155 6.30 -1.74 -18.50
N LEU A 156 7.28 -1.37 -19.32
CA LEU A 156 7.85 -0.02 -19.33
C LEU A 156 6.79 1.05 -19.68
N MET A 157 5.97 0.81 -20.69
CA MET A 157 4.87 1.73 -21.05
C MET A 157 3.89 1.92 -19.89
N ARG A 158 3.56 0.84 -19.15
CA ARG A 158 2.71 0.93 -17.96
C ARG A 158 3.37 1.78 -16.87
N LEU A 159 4.63 1.54 -16.56
CA LEU A 159 5.38 2.29 -15.55
C LEU A 159 5.47 3.79 -15.88
N GLN A 160 5.64 4.14 -17.15
CA GLN A 160 5.64 5.54 -17.59
C GLN A 160 4.28 6.20 -17.41
N LYS A 161 3.19 5.47 -17.71
CA LYS A 161 1.82 5.95 -17.48
C LYS A 161 1.53 6.16 -15.99
N GLU A 162 1.95 5.23 -15.12
CA GLU A 162 1.81 5.36 -13.67
C GLU A 162 2.51 6.62 -13.15
N GLN A 163 3.72 6.92 -13.63
CA GLN A 163 4.43 8.15 -13.24
C GLN A 163 3.67 9.42 -13.62
N SER A 164 3.14 9.49 -14.85
CA SER A 164 2.39 10.67 -15.28
C SER A 164 1.14 10.88 -14.43
N THR A 165 0.47 9.81 -14.01
CA THR A 165 -0.70 9.90 -13.11
C THR A 165 -0.30 10.32 -11.69
N GLN A 166 0.84 9.84 -11.17
CA GLN A 166 1.32 10.16 -9.83
C GLN A 166 1.79 11.62 -9.67
N HIS A 167 2.16 12.31 -10.75
CA HIS A 167 2.63 13.71 -10.74
C HIS A 167 1.52 14.71 -11.10
N SER A 168 0.31 14.24 -11.40
CA SER A 168 -0.82 15.11 -11.81
C SER A 168 -1.73 15.54 -10.64
N ASP A 169 -1.38 15.17 -9.39
CA ASP A 169 -2.13 15.51 -8.15
C ASP A 169 -1.43 16.59 -7.32
#